data_22235b1a68493edef64d946e6f983539
#
_entry.id   22235b1a68493edef64d946e6f983539
#
_cell.length_a   1.000
_cell.length_b   1.000
_cell.length_c   1.000
_cell.angle_alpha   90.00
_cell.angle_beta   90.00
_cell.angle_gamma   90.00
#
_symmetry.space_group_name_H-M   'P 1'
#
loop_
_entity.id
_entity.type
_entity.pdbx_description
1 polymer ?
#
loop_
_entity_poly.entity_id
_entity_poly.type
_entity_poly.pdbx_seq_one_letter_code
_entity_poly.pdbx_strand_id
1 'polypeptide(L)'
;LAFIDELHTTKESVGGNLTGTVTDVLNPKWNNMSAKANATEVDVHLGNNGKISYKYDMTPTTVDTKAGFGLTKVLEGREWTNEDKFEFGLTSKDNAPMPRSTTAFATKGHADISFGEIAYDKPGTYIYKVSEKHAGTTVDGIAYSKDVAEFTVTVTPNAKGKLEASVKKTSGEVEFKNTYTANPAESSVTDQITVTKVLTGHKLQDNEFSFELVEGEGEDASVVETVKNDASGNVAFSAIKYTEIGQRIYTLREVKGNAGGIAYDKTVYTVVTTIADNGKGQLVATHKLKG
;
A
#
# COMPACT_ATOMS: atom_id res chain seq x y z
N LEU A 1 6.29 53.03 13.22
CA LEU A 1 5.27 52.35 12.41
C LEU A 1 5.22 52.90 10.99
N ALA A 2 5.01 54.24 10.82
CA ALA A 2 5.00 54.85 9.49
C ALA A 2 6.32 54.67 8.72
N PHE A 3 7.44 54.64 9.42
CA PHE A 3 8.75 54.40 8.84
C PHE A 3 8.93 53.01 8.23
N ILE A 4 8.40 51.99 8.90
CA ILE A 4 8.44 50.61 8.41
C ILE A 4 7.52 50.43 7.21
N ASP A 5 6.33 51.03 7.24
CA ASP A 5 5.39 51.04 6.12
C ASP A 5 6.01 51.70 4.88
N GLU A 6 6.71 52.83 5.08
CA GLU A 6 7.42 53.52 4.00
C GLU A 6 8.58 52.70 3.42
N LEU A 7 9.33 52.04 4.28
CA LEU A 7 10.39 51.13 3.87
C LEU A 7 9.87 49.91 3.09
N HIS A 8 8.70 49.44 3.49
CA HIS A 8 8.03 48.30 2.85
C HIS A 8 7.40 48.67 1.51
N THR A 9 6.93 49.90 1.35
CA THR A 9 6.29 50.38 0.13
C THR A 9 7.27 50.86 -0.95
N THR A 10 8.45 51.33 -0.55
CA THR A 10 9.44 51.92 -1.48
C THR A 10 10.50 50.93 -2.01
N LYS A 11 10.56 49.74 -1.45
CA LYS A 11 11.51 48.67 -1.88
C LYS A 11 10.78 47.40 -2.17
N GLU A 12 10.87 46.95 -3.39
CA GLU A 12 10.40 45.61 -3.73
C GLU A 12 11.28 44.57 -3.04
N SER A 13 10.70 43.79 -2.17
CA SER A 13 11.38 42.67 -1.56
C SER A 13 11.47 41.52 -2.58
N VAL A 14 12.58 41.38 -3.23
CA VAL A 14 12.85 40.26 -4.08
C VAL A 14 13.65 39.23 -3.28
N GLY A 15 13.04 38.12 -2.99
CA GLY A 15 13.71 36.98 -2.36
C GLY A 15 14.04 37.16 -0.87
N GLY A 16 13.34 38.00 -0.15
CA GLY A 16 13.43 38.10 1.32
C GLY A 16 14.57 38.96 1.88
N ASN A 17 15.34 39.63 1.03
CA ASN A 17 16.37 40.60 1.48
C ASN A 17 16.04 42.00 0.99
N LEU A 18 15.76 42.88 1.95
CA LEU A 18 15.66 44.31 1.66
C LEU A 18 16.94 45.00 2.13
N THR A 19 17.70 45.53 1.18
CA THR A 19 18.87 46.33 1.48
C THR A 19 18.78 47.66 0.75
N GLY A 20 19.06 48.76 1.45
CA GLY A 20 19.01 50.06 0.83
C GLY A 20 19.29 51.20 1.84
N THR A 21 19.50 52.39 1.32
CA THR A 21 19.58 53.59 2.11
C THR A 21 18.19 54.23 2.15
N VAL A 22 17.66 54.45 3.34
CA VAL A 22 16.41 55.19 3.54
C VAL A 22 16.72 56.63 3.74
N THR A 23 16.12 57.44 2.92
CA THR A 23 16.17 58.90 3.07
C THR A 23 14.79 59.39 3.38
N ASP A 24 14.62 59.97 4.55
CA ASP A 24 13.39 60.68 4.90
C ASP A 24 13.47 62.09 4.41
N VAL A 25 12.62 62.44 3.47
CA VAL A 25 12.55 63.78 2.89
C VAL A 25 11.98 64.78 3.88
N LEU A 26 11.26 64.36 4.89
CA LEU A 26 10.58 65.19 5.90
C LEU A 26 11.41 65.39 7.18
N ASN A 27 12.41 64.55 7.42
CA ASN A 27 13.24 64.62 8.62
C ASN A 27 14.73 64.45 8.32
N PRO A 28 15.49 65.52 8.16
CA PRO A 28 16.91 65.48 7.81
C PRO A 28 17.82 64.74 8.81
N LYS A 29 17.30 64.39 10.00
CA LYS A 29 18.02 63.59 10.99
C LYS A 29 18.12 62.09 10.57
N TRP A 30 17.35 61.68 9.57
CA TRP A 30 17.31 60.31 9.09
C TRP A 30 18.15 60.12 7.80
N ASN A 31 18.82 61.17 7.35
CA ASN A 31 19.78 61.03 6.28
C ASN A 31 20.95 60.11 6.71
N ASN A 32 21.36 59.23 5.86
CA ASN A 32 22.40 58.21 6.09
C ASN A 32 21.95 57.01 6.94
N MET A 33 20.69 56.75 7.01
CA MET A 33 20.20 55.50 7.56
C MET A 33 20.29 54.39 6.50
N SER A 34 20.75 53.24 6.89
CA SER A 34 20.70 52.03 6.06
C SER A 34 19.80 50.99 6.73
N ALA A 35 19.04 50.33 5.93
CA ALA A 35 18.19 49.25 6.39
C ALA A 35 18.53 47.95 5.68
N LYS A 36 18.57 46.88 6.44
CA LYS A 36 18.64 45.52 5.93
C LYS A 36 17.49 44.74 6.50
N ALA A 37 16.66 44.22 5.65
CA ALA A 37 15.58 43.32 6.02
C ALA A 37 15.89 41.91 5.56
N ASN A 38 15.63 40.94 6.43
CA ASN A 38 15.49 39.55 6.08
C ASN A 38 14.00 39.15 6.18
N ALA A 39 13.70 37.90 6.10
CA ALA A 39 12.31 37.40 6.11
C ALA A 39 11.50 37.80 7.37
N THR A 40 12.12 38.16 8.47
CA THR A 40 11.46 38.37 9.76
C THR A 40 11.91 39.62 10.51
N GLU A 41 12.96 40.30 10.05
CA GLU A 41 13.55 41.43 10.77
C GLU A 41 14.06 42.49 9.82
N VAL A 42 13.78 43.73 10.13
CA VAL A 42 14.34 44.93 9.48
C VAL A 42 15.27 45.60 10.44
N ASP A 43 16.56 45.62 10.12
CA ASP A 43 17.57 46.32 10.86
C ASP A 43 17.79 47.74 10.28
N VAL A 44 17.54 48.74 11.06
CA VAL A 44 17.78 50.14 10.66
C VAL A 44 18.98 50.66 11.42
N HIS A 45 20.02 51.06 10.73
CA HIS A 45 21.24 51.65 11.30
C HIS A 45 21.19 53.18 11.20
N LEU A 46 21.22 53.83 12.32
CA LEU A 46 21.41 55.28 12.39
C LEU A 46 22.89 55.62 12.28
N GLY A 47 23.25 56.52 11.36
CA GLY A 47 24.62 56.78 10.91
C GLY A 47 25.65 57.13 11.99
N ASN A 48 25.25 57.39 13.24
CA ASN A 48 26.15 57.81 14.33
C ASN A 48 25.91 57.14 15.67
N ASN A 49 25.68 55.89 15.81
CA ASN A 49 25.63 55.17 17.10
C ASN A 49 24.29 54.62 17.57
N GLY A 50 23.46 54.11 16.69
CA GLY A 50 22.30 53.39 17.18
C GLY A 50 21.84 52.30 16.17
N LYS A 51 21.60 51.08 16.66
CA LYS A 51 20.87 50.05 15.95
C LYS A 51 19.43 50.05 16.50
N ILE A 52 18.47 50.29 15.61
CA ILE A 52 17.08 50.10 15.94
C ILE A 52 16.64 48.88 15.10
N SER A 53 16.22 47.85 15.77
CA SER A 53 15.67 46.64 15.12
C SER A 53 14.15 46.65 15.28
N TYR A 54 13.47 46.47 14.16
CA TYR A 54 12.04 46.25 14.13
C TYR A 54 11.80 44.84 13.66
N LYS A 55 11.11 44.04 14.47
CA LYS A 55 10.70 42.73 14.10
C LYS A 55 9.48 42.81 13.18
N TYR A 56 9.59 42.22 12.04
CA TYR A 56 8.48 42.07 11.09
C TYR A 56 8.08 40.60 11.00
N ASP A 57 6.90 40.28 11.51
CA ASP A 57 6.37 38.93 11.46
C ASP A 57 5.52 38.77 10.20
N MET A 58 5.92 37.87 9.33
CA MET A 58 5.13 37.48 8.15
C MET A 58 3.91 36.70 8.59
N THR A 59 2.77 36.87 7.90
CA THR A 59 1.60 36.02 8.12
C THR A 59 1.90 34.62 7.63
N PRO A 60 1.83 33.60 8.50
CA PRO A 60 2.08 32.22 8.13
C PRO A 60 1.12 31.70 7.07
N THR A 61 1.52 30.63 6.40
CA THR A 61 0.68 29.88 5.45
C THR A 61 0.65 28.40 5.81
N THR A 62 -0.33 27.68 5.30
CA THR A 62 -0.44 26.23 5.47
C THR A 62 -0.55 25.52 4.13
N VAL A 63 -0.12 24.27 4.09
CA VAL A 63 -0.37 23.33 3.00
C VAL A 63 -1.14 22.15 3.56
N ASP A 64 -2.35 21.93 3.06
CA ASP A 64 -3.08 20.70 3.27
C ASP A 64 -2.43 19.59 2.41
N THR A 65 -1.88 18.57 3.05
CA THR A 65 -1.18 17.48 2.36
C THR A 65 -2.11 16.64 1.50
N LYS A 66 -3.41 16.56 1.81
CA LYS A 66 -4.38 15.86 0.96
C LYS A 66 -4.46 16.52 -0.41
N ALA A 67 -4.74 17.82 -0.44
CA ALA A 67 -4.87 18.58 -1.68
C ALA A 67 -3.50 18.83 -2.35
N GLY A 68 -2.48 19.15 -1.56
CA GLY A 68 -1.15 19.55 -2.05
C GLY A 68 -0.32 18.40 -2.57
N PHE A 69 -0.37 17.24 -1.94
CA PHE A 69 0.41 16.06 -2.38
C PHE A 69 -0.40 15.15 -3.31
N GLY A 70 -1.73 15.09 -3.15
CA GLY A 70 -2.61 14.31 -4.02
C GLY A 70 -2.32 12.80 -4.01
N LEU A 71 -1.93 12.26 -2.86
CA LEU A 71 -1.51 10.87 -2.72
C LEU A 71 -2.70 9.94 -2.57
N THR A 72 -2.66 8.82 -3.28
CA THR A 72 -3.71 7.80 -3.24
C THR A 72 -3.14 6.39 -3.11
N LYS A 73 -3.94 5.49 -2.55
CA LYS A 73 -3.66 4.06 -2.43
C LYS A 73 -4.53 3.26 -3.37
N VAL A 74 -3.92 2.33 -4.12
CA VAL A 74 -4.60 1.34 -4.95
C VAL A 74 -4.21 -0.06 -4.50
N LEU A 75 -5.19 -0.95 -4.39
CA LEU A 75 -5.00 -2.38 -4.21
C LEU A 75 -5.57 -3.11 -5.42
N GLU A 76 -4.74 -3.89 -6.09
CA GLU A 76 -5.12 -4.76 -7.21
C GLU A 76 -5.07 -6.24 -6.80
N GLY A 77 -5.73 -7.11 -7.57
CA GLY A 77 -5.74 -8.56 -7.37
C GLY A 77 -6.82 -9.07 -6.42
N ARG A 78 -7.39 -8.22 -5.58
CA ARG A 78 -8.61 -8.48 -4.80
C ARG A 78 -9.29 -7.19 -4.37
N GLU A 79 -10.54 -7.32 -3.95
CA GLU A 79 -11.27 -6.24 -3.32
C GLU A 79 -10.71 -5.88 -1.93
N TRP A 80 -10.87 -4.62 -1.55
CA TRP A 80 -10.56 -4.17 -0.20
C TRP A 80 -11.48 -4.80 0.83
N THR A 81 -10.89 -5.25 1.93
CA THR A 81 -11.62 -5.71 3.13
C THR A 81 -11.65 -4.61 4.20
N ASN A 82 -12.46 -4.78 5.24
CA ASN A 82 -12.49 -3.84 6.38
C ASN A 82 -11.23 -3.94 7.26
N GLU A 83 -10.44 -4.98 7.08
CA GLU A 83 -9.19 -5.20 7.82
C GLU A 83 -7.99 -4.55 7.14
N ASP A 84 -8.13 -4.16 5.87
CA ASP A 84 -7.05 -3.53 5.13
C ASP A 84 -6.73 -2.14 5.68
N LYS A 85 -5.47 -1.98 6.07
CA LYS A 85 -4.92 -0.76 6.60
C LYS A 85 -3.48 -0.60 6.15
N PHE A 86 -3.27 0.29 5.19
CA PHE A 86 -1.94 0.60 4.66
C PHE A 86 -1.38 1.84 5.32
N GLU A 87 -0.21 1.71 5.89
CA GLU A 87 0.46 2.75 6.68
C GLU A 87 1.50 3.47 5.81
N PHE A 88 1.51 4.81 5.89
CA PHE A 88 2.44 5.69 5.18
C PHE A 88 3.20 6.56 6.16
N GLY A 89 4.49 6.76 5.86
CA GLY A 89 5.35 7.65 6.62
C GLY A 89 5.73 8.90 5.81
N LEU A 90 5.67 10.06 6.46
CA LEU A 90 6.18 11.32 5.95
C LEU A 90 7.51 11.65 6.62
N THR A 91 8.52 11.93 5.82
CA THR A 91 9.82 12.43 6.27
C THR A 91 10.15 13.74 5.58
N SER A 92 11.04 14.52 6.18
CA SER A 92 11.50 15.79 5.60
C SER A 92 13.02 15.85 5.59
N LYS A 93 13.55 16.72 4.74
CA LYS A 93 14.96 17.09 4.73
C LYS A 93 15.19 18.36 5.58
N ASP A 94 16.34 18.42 6.24
CA ASP A 94 16.87 19.64 6.92
C ASP A 94 15.89 20.26 7.94
N ASN A 95 15.20 19.42 8.74
CA ASN A 95 14.25 19.85 9.78
C ASN A 95 13.14 20.79 9.25
N ALA A 96 12.62 20.53 8.05
CA ALA A 96 11.48 21.25 7.52
C ALA A 96 10.26 21.12 8.46
N PRO A 97 9.34 22.10 8.46
CA PRO A 97 8.11 22.00 9.22
C PRO A 97 7.36 20.71 8.96
N MET A 98 6.80 20.09 9.99
CA MET A 98 6.09 18.82 9.88
C MET A 98 4.63 18.98 10.32
N PRO A 99 3.71 18.17 9.79
CA PRO A 99 2.34 18.15 10.29
C PRO A 99 2.30 17.51 11.69
N ARG A 100 1.14 17.60 12.33
CA ARG A 100 0.94 17.02 13.67
C ARG A 100 1.19 15.51 13.71
N SER A 101 0.86 14.80 12.64
CA SER A 101 1.14 13.37 12.47
C SER A 101 2.02 13.15 11.24
N THR A 102 3.09 12.40 11.40
CA THR A 102 3.95 11.94 10.29
C THR A 102 3.55 10.57 9.76
N THR A 103 2.45 10.02 10.29
CA THR A 103 1.88 8.74 9.88
C THR A 103 0.46 8.95 9.37
N ALA A 104 0.15 8.37 8.24
CA ALA A 104 -1.18 8.34 7.63
C ALA A 104 -1.58 6.91 7.27
N PHE A 105 -2.87 6.68 7.09
CA PHE A 105 -3.42 5.37 6.76
C PHE A 105 -4.41 5.48 5.60
N ALA A 106 -4.33 4.50 4.68
CA ALA A 106 -5.37 4.25 3.71
C ALA A 106 -6.16 2.99 4.13
N THR A 107 -7.48 3.06 4.03
CA THR A 107 -8.41 1.99 4.41
C THR A 107 -9.52 1.87 3.37
N LYS A 108 -10.32 0.81 3.46
CA LYS A 108 -11.49 0.64 2.59
C LYS A 108 -12.39 1.88 2.62
N GLY A 109 -12.65 2.45 1.45
CA GLY A 109 -13.44 3.67 1.29
C GLY A 109 -12.71 4.99 1.59
N HIS A 110 -11.46 4.92 2.05
CA HIS A 110 -10.59 6.06 2.35
C HIS A 110 -9.19 5.82 1.77
N ALA A 111 -9.09 5.87 0.44
CA ALA A 111 -7.85 5.61 -0.28
C ALA A 111 -6.91 6.83 -0.33
N ASP A 112 -7.41 8.05 -0.07
CA ASP A 112 -6.59 9.25 -0.02
C ASP A 112 -5.66 9.23 1.20
N ILE A 113 -4.39 9.56 0.97
CA ILE A 113 -3.35 9.60 2.01
C ILE A 113 -3.16 11.05 2.44
N SER A 114 -3.46 11.36 3.68
CA SER A 114 -3.35 12.72 4.24
C SER A 114 -2.64 12.69 5.59
N PHE A 115 -1.67 13.60 5.75
CA PHE A 115 -0.97 13.85 7.02
C PHE A 115 -1.53 15.09 7.74
N GLY A 116 -2.55 15.74 7.16
CA GLY A 116 -3.10 16.99 7.65
C GLY A 116 -2.33 18.21 7.10
N GLU A 117 -2.36 19.29 7.83
CA GLU A 117 -1.76 20.57 7.44
C GLU A 117 -0.31 20.69 7.92
N ILE A 118 0.54 21.27 7.08
CA ILE A 118 1.89 21.71 7.42
C ILE A 118 1.88 23.24 7.45
N ALA A 119 2.26 23.84 8.59
CA ALA A 119 2.33 25.28 8.76
C ALA A 119 3.75 25.80 8.49
N TYR A 120 3.84 26.92 7.80
CA TYR A 120 5.10 27.59 7.45
C TYR A 120 5.07 29.02 7.97
N ASP A 121 6.04 29.36 8.81
CA ASP A 121 6.25 30.69 9.38
C ASP A 121 7.42 31.45 8.74
N LYS A 122 8.15 30.81 7.84
CA LYS A 122 9.33 31.36 7.16
C LYS A 122 9.33 31.01 5.67
N PRO A 123 9.82 31.91 4.82
CA PRO A 123 10.12 31.58 3.41
C PRO A 123 11.21 30.51 3.34
N GLY A 124 11.15 29.70 2.30
CA GLY A 124 12.13 28.66 2.08
C GLY A 124 11.69 27.63 1.07
N THR A 125 12.57 26.67 0.82
CA THR A 125 12.30 25.49 0.01
C THR A 125 12.42 24.25 0.90
N TYR A 126 11.35 23.50 1.01
CA TYR A 126 11.22 22.36 1.91
C TYR A 126 10.97 21.10 1.11
N ILE A 127 11.70 20.03 1.43
CA ILE A 127 11.62 18.75 0.72
C ILE A 127 11.03 17.69 1.63
N TYR A 128 10.02 17.00 1.11
CA TYR A 128 9.29 15.94 1.80
C TYR A 128 9.31 14.65 1.01
N LYS A 129 9.34 13.52 1.71
CA LYS A 129 9.23 12.18 1.12
C LYS A 129 8.15 11.40 1.81
N VAL A 130 7.36 10.70 1.00
CA VAL A 130 6.34 9.77 1.47
C VAL A 130 6.65 8.39 0.94
N SER A 131 6.61 7.40 1.82
CA SER A 131 6.76 5.99 1.48
C SER A 131 5.74 5.16 2.24
N GLU A 132 5.39 4.01 1.67
CA GLU A 132 4.55 3.03 2.33
C GLU A 132 5.38 2.17 3.28
N LYS A 133 4.81 1.79 4.41
CA LYS A 133 5.38 0.76 5.29
C LYS A 133 5.41 -0.58 4.54
N HIS A 134 6.47 -1.35 4.73
CA HIS A 134 6.75 -2.58 3.99
C HIS A 134 7.07 -2.38 2.50
N ALA A 135 7.40 -1.16 2.07
CA ALA A 135 7.73 -0.83 0.69
C ALA A 135 8.71 -1.85 0.06
N GLY A 136 8.36 -2.36 -1.11
CA GLY A 136 9.17 -3.32 -1.85
C GLY A 136 9.20 -4.74 -1.29
N THR A 137 8.39 -5.07 -0.27
CA THR A 137 8.26 -6.42 0.29
C THR A 137 6.92 -7.04 -0.05
N THR A 138 6.79 -8.36 0.18
CA THR A 138 5.50 -9.06 0.09
C THR A 138 5.13 -9.58 1.47
N VAL A 139 3.94 -9.22 1.93
CA VAL A 139 3.38 -9.68 3.22
C VAL A 139 1.96 -10.19 2.98
N ASP A 140 1.64 -11.38 3.46
CA ASP A 140 0.32 -12.01 3.33
C ASP A 140 -0.27 -11.95 1.91
N GLY A 141 0.57 -12.20 0.90
CA GLY A 141 0.20 -12.17 -0.51
C GLY A 141 0.14 -10.77 -1.13
N ILE A 142 0.32 -9.70 -0.37
CA ILE A 142 0.35 -8.33 -0.86
C ILE A 142 1.80 -7.93 -1.17
N ALA A 143 2.11 -7.69 -2.42
CA ALA A 143 3.34 -7.04 -2.87
C ALA A 143 3.17 -5.53 -2.73
N TYR A 144 3.92 -4.92 -1.79
CA TYR A 144 3.84 -3.50 -1.47
C TYR A 144 4.61 -2.65 -2.48
N SER A 145 4.04 -1.48 -2.83
CA SER A 145 4.73 -0.50 -3.67
C SER A 145 6.10 -0.14 -3.09
N LYS A 146 7.10 -0.08 -3.95
CA LYS A 146 8.45 0.41 -3.59
C LYS A 146 8.61 1.92 -3.81
N ASP A 147 7.56 2.59 -4.27
CA ASP A 147 7.63 4.00 -4.62
C ASP A 147 7.87 4.88 -3.41
N VAL A 148 8.63 5.95 -3.65
CA VAL A 148 8.84 7.04 -2.72
C VAL A 148 8.46 8.32 -3.45
N ALA A 149 7.35 8.93 -3.08
CA ALA A 149 6.92 10.21 -3.62
C ALA A 149 7.69 11.34 -2.95
N GLU A 150 8.31 12.21 -3.74
CA GLU A 150 9.04 13.38 -3.24
C GLU A 150 8.36 14.68 -3.69
N PHE A 151 8.23 15.60 -2.75
CA PHE A 151 7.61 16.91 -2.97
C PHE A 151 8.54 18.01 -2.52
N THR A 152 8.57 19.07 -3.30
CA THR A 152 9.20 20.34 -2.92
C THR A 152 8.07 21.34 -2.66
N VAL A 153 8.07 21.91 -1.45
CA VAL A 153 7.21 23.04 -1.09
C VAL A 153 8.04 24.29 -1.09
N THR A 154 7.70 25.26 -1.94
CA THR A 154 8.35 26.55 -2.00
C THR A 154 7.45 27.59 -1.35
N VAL A 155 7.95 28.25 -0.32
CA VAL A 155 7.25 29.28 0.44
C VAL A 155 7.91 30.62 0.18
N THR A 156 7.15 31.57 -0.33
CA THR A 156 7.62 32.92 -0.65
C THR A 156 6.69 33.98 -0.06
N PRO A 157 7.22 35.13 0.34
CA PRO A 157 6.37 36.24 0.75
C PRO A 157 5.77 36.94 -0.47
N ASN A 158 4.50 37.33 -0.37
CA ASN A 158 3.91 38.24 -1.35
C ASN A 158 4.17 39.70 -0.98
N ALA A 159 3.76 40.63 -1.84
CA ALA A 159 3.94 42.06 -1.64
C ALA A 159 3.27 42.64 -0.38
N LYS A 160 2.38 41.88 0.28
CA LYS A 160 1.67 42.29 1.50
C LYS A 160 2.25 41.61 2.75
N GLY A 161 3.40 40.94 2.65
CA GLY A 161 4.01 40.24 3.77
C GLY A 161 3.32 38.94 4.19
N LYS A 162 2.39 38.44 3.38
CA LYS A 162 1.78 37.12 3.58
C LYS A 162 2.62 36.06 2.89
N LEU A 163 2.88 34.95 3.58
CA LEU A 163 3.52 33.80 2.98
C LEU A 163 2.54 33.06 2.06
N GLU A 164 3.04 32.61 0.93
CA GLU A 164 2.33 31.78 -0.05
C GLU A 164 3.15 30.54 -0.32
N ALA A 165 2.50 29.37 -0.32
CA ALA A 165 3.15 28.10 -0.54
C ALA A 165 2.73 27.52 -1.89
N SER A 166 3.69 26.98 -2.63
CA SER A 166 3.45 26.17 -3.82
C SER A 166 4.05 24.79 -3.63
N VAL A 167 3.34 23.77 -4.07
CA VAL A 167 3.75 22.36 -3.97
C VAL A 167 4.07 21.83 -5.35
N LYS A 168 5.21 21.16 -5.50
CA LYS A 168 5.61 20.47 -6.73
C LYS A 168 6.06 19.06 -6.40
N LYS A 169 5.49 18.05 -7.06
CA LYS A 169 6.05 16.69 -7.06
C LYS A 169 7.37 16.72 -7.84
N THR A 170 8.43 16.19 -7.24
CA THR A 170 9.79 16.18 -7.85
C THR A 170 10.23 14.79 -8.27
N SER A 171 9.75 13.74 -7.59
CA SER A 171 10.00 12.36 -8.02
C SER A 171 8.95 11.39 -7.46
N GLY A 172 8.99 10.15 -7.94
CA GLY A 172 8.11 9.06 -7.53
C GLY A 172 6.67 9.19 -8.05
N GLU A 173 5.85 8.20 -7.76
CA GLU A 173 4.44 8.19 -8.11
C GLU A 173 3.58 8.67 -6.95
N VAL A 174 2.42 9.28 -7.26
CA VAL A 174 1.43 9.71 -6.26
C VAL A 174 0.42 8.60 -5.95
N GLU A 175 0.34 7.61 -6.81
CA GLU A 175 -0.47 6.43 -6.64
C GLU A 175 0.39 5.27 -6.14
N PHE A 176 0.20 4.88 -4.89
CA PHE A 176 0.86 3.72 -4.30
C PHE A 176 0.05 2.46 -4.60
N LYS A 177 0.52 1.67 -5.55
CA LYS A 177 -0.15 0.47 -6.03
C LYS A 177 0.43 -0.79 -5.38
N ASN A 178 -0.41 -1.51 -4.63
CA ASN A 178 -0.09 -2.84 -4.13
C ASN A 178 -0.85 -3.90 -4.94
N THR A 179 -0.23 -5.06 -5.10
CA THR A 179 -0.86 -6.18 -5.83
C THR A 179 -0.98 -7.38 -4.91
N TYR A 180 -2.19 -7.88 -4.76
CA TYR A 180 -2.45 -9.13 -4.05
C TYR A 180 -2.38 -10.31 -5.01
N THR A 181 -1.74 -11.39 -4.56
CA THR A 181 -1.70 -12.68 -5.27
C THR A 181 -1.77 -13.81 -4.26
N ALA A 182 -2.68 -14.77 -4.48
CA ALA A 182 -2.73 -16.00 -3.72
C ALA A 182 -1.95 -17.10 -4.46
N ASN A 183 -1.09 -17.81 -3.74
CA ASN A 183 -0.40 -18.98 -4.26
C ASN A 183 -1.40 -20.14 -4.46
N PRO A 184 -1.18 -21.00 -5.45
CA PRO A 184 -2.00 -22.18 -5.66
C PRO A 184 -2.03 -23.12 -4.44
N ALA A 185 -3.16 -23.80 -4.22
CA ALA A 185 -3.21 -24.92 -3.31
C ALA A 185 -2.71 -26.20 -4.00
N GLU A 186 -1.99 -27.05 -3.28
CA GLU A 186 -1.68 -28.42 -3.67
C GLU A 186 -2.25 -29.36 -2.61
N SER A 187 -3.21 -30.21 -2.99
CA SER A 187 -3.91 -31.12 -2.07
C SER A 187 -4.43 -32.33 -2.79
N SER A 188 -4.27 -33.50 -2.18
CA SER A 188 -4.94 -34.72 -2.61
C SER A 188 -6.32 -34.85 -1.96
N VAL A 189 -7.27 -35.44 -2.68
CA VAL A 189 -8.55 -35.81 -2.09
C VAL A 189 -8.38 -36.77 -0.89
N THR A 190 -7.32 -37.60 -0.93
CA THR A 190 -6.99 -38.54 0.15
C THR A 190 -6.26 -37.93 1.34
N ASP A 191 -5.91 -36.64 1.31
CA ASP A 191 -5.41 -35.94 2.50
C ASP A 191 -6.50 -35.74 3.56
N GLN A 192 -7.77 -35.71 3.13
CA GLN A 192 -8.92 -35.42 4.01
C GLN A 192 -10.00 -36.53 3.96
N ILE A 193 -9.93 -37.45 2.98
CA ILE A 193 -10.88 -38.55 2.80
C ILE A 193 -10.08 -39.83 2.79
N THR A 194 -10.32 -40.69 3.80
CA THR A 194 -9.71 -42.02 3.83
C THR A 194 -10.42 -42.94 2.85
N VAL A 195 -9.66 -43.53 1.93
CA VAL A 195 -10.14 -44.51 0.96
C VAL A 195 -9.51 -45.87 1.28
N THR A 196 -10.31 -46.87 1.53
CA THR A 196 -9.81 -48.20 1.89
C THR A 196 -10.53 -49.29 1.10
N LYS A 197 -9.74 -50.18 0.48
CA LYS A 197 -10.23 -51.42 -0.11
C LYS A 197 -10.32 -52.52 0.95
N VAL A 198 -11.48 -53.10 1.06
CA VAL A 198 -11.71 -54.28 1.89
C VAL A 198 -12.02 -55.49 0.98
N LEU A 199 -11.33 -56.57 1.17
CA LEU A 199 -11.57 -57.82 0.47
C LEU A 199 -11.90 -58.92 1.46
N THR A 200 -13.00 -59.67 1.21
CA THR A 200 -13.42 -60.82 2.05
C THR A 200 -13.18 -62.13 1.30
N GLY A 201 -12.80 -63.18 2.05
CA GLY A 201 -12.58 -64.54 1.52
C GLY A 201 -11.19 -64.78 0.96
N HIS A 202 -10.38 -63.73 0.80
CA HIS A 202 -9.01 -63.83 0.29
C HIS A 202 -8.17 -62.72 0.93
N LYS A 203 -6.85 -62.97 1.10
CA LYS A 203 -5.96 -61.97 1.60
C LYS A 203 -5.65 -60.95 0.50
N LEU A 204 -5.98 -59.67 0.74
CA LEU A 204 -5.69 -58.56 -0.16
C LEU A 204 -4.19 -58.49 -0.47
N GLN A 205 -3.87 -58.32 -1.72
CA GLN A 205 -2.48 -58.15 -2.22
C GLN A 205 -2.25 -56.68 -2.59
N ASP A 206 -0.97 -56.31 -2.63
CA ASP A 206 -0.53 -55.05 -3.18
C ASP A 206 -0.85 -54.93 -4.66
N ASN A 207 -1.36 -53.79 -5.11
CA ASN A 207 -1.73 -53.49 -6.50
C ASN A 207 -2.79 -54.39 -7.13
N GLU A 208 -3.67 -55.01 -6.31
CA GLU A 208 -4.68 -55.99 -6.79
C GLU A 208 -5.89 -55.26 -7.43
N PHE A 209 -6.35 -54.14 -6.89
CA PHE A 209 -7.50 -53.39 -7.38
C PHE A 209 -7.10 -52.01 -7.82
N SER A 210 -7.77 -51.47 -8.86
CA SER A 210 -7.56 -50.13 -9.40
C SER A 210 -8.72 -49.23 -9.03
N PHE A 211 -8.41 -47.96 -8.77
CA PHE A 211 -9.35 -46.92 -8.43
C PHE A 211 -9.12 -45.69 -9.30
N GLU A 212 -10.19 -45.07 -9.74
CA GLU A 212 -10.15 -43.85 -10.54
C GLU A 212 -10.71 -42.68 -9.78
N LEU A 213 -10.01 -41.56 -9.89
CA LEU A 213 -10.53 -40.23 -9.58
C LEU A 213 -10.90 -39.58 -10.90
N VAL A 214 -12.15 -39.17 -11.06
CA VAL A 214 -12.70 -38.61 -12.30
C VAL A 214 -13.21 -37.23 -11.99
N GLU A 215 -12.79 -36.22 -12.75
CA GLU A 215 -13.30 -34.84 -12.64
C GLU A 215 -14.44 -34.63 -13.64
N GLY A 216 -15.49 -33.91 -13.21
CA GLY A 216 -16.65 -33.58 -14.01
C GLY A 216 -17.74 -34.65 -13.99
N GLU A 217 -18.80 -34.42 -14.76
CA GLU A 217 -19.97 -35.29 -14.90
C GLU A 217 -20.34 -35.47 -16.39
N GLY A 218 -20.96 -36.63 -16.71
CA GLY A 218 -21.45 -36.88 -18.06
C GLY A 218 -20.37 -37.01 -19.13
N GLU A 219 -20.56 -36.37 -20.26
CA GLU A 219 -19.64 -36.43 -21.42
C GLU A 219 -18.35 -35.65 -21.17
N ASP A 220 -18.36 -34.69 -20.27
CA ASP A 220 -17.22 -33.86 -19.89
C ASP A 220 -16.34 -34.51 -18.79
N ALA A 221 -16.73 -35.71 -18.33
CA ALA A 221 -15.99 -36.41 -17.30
C ALA A 221 -14.64 -36.92 -17.82
N SER A 222 -13.57 -36.61 -17.10
CA SER A 222 -12.21 -37.05 -17.44
C SER A 222 -11.53 -37.72 -16.26
N VAL A 223 -10.82 -38.83 -16.52
CA VAL A 223 -10.01 -39.50 -15.51
C VAL A 223 -8.81 -38.65 -15.19
N VAL A 224 -8.74 -38.17 -13.92
CA VAL A 224 -7.61 -37.42 -13.40
C VAL A 224 -6.43 -38.34 -13.11
N GLU A 225 -6.70 -39.44 -12.42
CA GLU A 225 -5.69 -40.40 -12.01
C GLU A 225 -6.31 -41.80 -11.81
N THR A 226 -5.53 -42.83 -12.10
CA THR A 226 -5.84 -44.20 -11.73
C THR A 226 -4.73 -44.71 -10.82
N VAL A 227 -5.12 -45.14 -9.61
CA VAL A 227 -4.20 -45.68 -8.61
C VAL A 227 -4.60 -47.09 -8.19
N LYS A 228 -3.72 -47.76 -7.46
CA LYS A 228 -3.98 -49.08 -6.92
C LYS A 228 -3.90 -49.07 -5.38
N ASN A 229 -4.55 -50.06 -4.76
CA ASN A 229 -4.43 -50.29 -3.34
C ASN A 229 -3.04 -50.81 -2.93
N ASP A 230 -2.61 -50.48 -1.71
CA ASP A 230 -1.53 -51.22 -1.06
C ASP A 230 -2.02 -52.56 -0.43
N ALA A 231 -1.08 -53.34 0.09
CA ALA A 231 -1.42 -54.61 0.76
C ALA A 231 -2.26 -54.49 2.01
N SER A 232 -2.37 -53.30 2.60
CA SER A 232 -3.23 -52.97 3.75
C SER A 232 -4.60 -52.44 3.33
N GLY A 233 -4.80 -52.24 2.01
CA GLY A 233 -6.03 -51.73 1.44
C GLY A 233 -6.08 -50.23 1.29
N ASN A 234 -5.05 -49.48 1.66
CA ASN A 234 -5.05 -48.03 1.46
C ASN A 234 -4.99 -47.66 0.00
N VAL A 235 -5.77 -46.65 -0.37
CA VAL A 235 -5.78 -46.06 -1.72
C VAL A 235 -5.43 -44.58 -1.57
N ALA A 236 -4.37 -44.13 -2.25
CA ALA A 236 -3.90 -42.78 -2.19
C ALA A 236 -3.77 -42.18 -3.60
N PHE A 237 -4.34 -41.00 -3.80
CA PHE A 237 -4.23 -40.20 -5.01
C PHE A 237 -3.17 -39.11 -4.85
N SER A 238 -2.61 -38.68 -5.96
CA SER A 238 -1.64 -37.59 -6.00
C SER A 238 -2.27 -36.25 -5.70
N ALA A 239 -1.46 -35.30 -5.22
CA ALA A 239 -1.91 -33.92 -5.03
C ALA A 239 -2.27 -33.25 -6.37
N ILE A 240 -3.36 -32.53 -6.37
CA ILE A 240 -3.85 -31.72 -7.48
C ILE A 240 -3.52 -30.26 -7.19
N LYS A 241 -3.04 -29.54 -8.20
CA LYS A 241 -2.77 -28.11 -8.10
C LYS A 241 -4.01 -27.30 -8.48
N TYR A 242 -4.49 -26.48 -7.53
CA TYR A 242 -5.65 -25.60 -7.70
C TYR A 242 -5.18 -24.16 -7.80
N THR A 243 -5.47 -23.50 -8.94
CA THR A 243 -5.02 -22.14 -9.25
C THR A 243 -6.13 -21.09 -9.14
N GLU A 244 -7.39 -21.51 -8.99
CA GLU A 244 -8.57 -20.65 -9.00
C GLU A 244 -9.53 -21.01 -7.86
N ILE A 245 -10.16 -20.02 -7.29
CA ILE A 245 -11.23 -20.20 -6.29
C ILE A 245 -12.48 -20.82 -6.96
N GLY A 246 -13.23 -21.60 -6.21
CA GLY A 246 -14.47 -22.19 -6.71
C GLY A 246 -14.65 -23.61 -6.20
N GLN A 247 -15.46 -24.38 -6.92
CA GLN A 247 -15.71 -25.79 -6.61
C GLN A 247 -15.30 -26.68 -7.79
N ARG A 248 -14.77 -27.86 -7.43
CA ARG A 248 -14.54 -28.97 -8.35
C ARG A 248 -15.28 -30.18 -7.83
N ILE A 249 -15.87 -30.94 -8.75
CA ILE A 249 -16.58 -32.18 -8.42
C ILE A 249 -15.80 -33.32 -8.98
N TYR A 250 -15.48 -34.26 -8.10
CA TYR A 250 -14.83 -35.51 -8.47
C TYR A 250 -15.73 -36.67 -8.12
N THR A 251 -15.59 -37.73 -8.91
CA THR A 251 -16.12 -39.05 -8.56
C THR A 251 -14.97 -40.02 -8.31
N LEU A 252 -15.10 -40.80 -7.28
CA LEU A 252 -14.16 -41.85 -6.90
C LEU A 252 -14.86 -43.22 -7.08
N ARG A 253 -14.26 -44.15 -7.82
CA ARG A 253 -14.80 -45.45 -8.11
C ARG A 253 -13.73 -46.50 -8.20
N GLU A 254 -14.12 -47.78 -7.89
CA GLU A 254 -13.33 -48.94 -8.21
C GLU A 254 -13.44 -49.26 -9.72
N VAL A 255 -12.34 -49.57 -10.37
CA VAL A 255 -12.33 -50.04 -11.77
C VAL A 255 -12.70 -51.50 -11.80
N LYS A 256 -13.74 -51.85 -12.57
CA LYS A 256 -14.13 -53.24 -12.77
C LYS A 256 -13.05 -54.00 -13.48
N GLY A 257 -12.50 -55.05 -12.86
CA GLY A 257 -11.56 -55.99 -13.45
C GLY A 257 -12.27 -57.26 -13.99
N ASN A 258 -11.45 -58.23 -14.38
CA ASN A 258 -11.90 -59.50 -15.00
C ASN A 258 -11.49 -60.75 -14.20
N ALA A 259 -11.03 -60.59 -12.94
CA ALA A 259 -10.62 -61.72 -12.12
C ALA A 259 -11.81 -62.60 -11.78
N GLY A 260 -11.69 -63.91 -12.03
CA GLY A 260 -12.75 -64.88 -11.74
C GLY A 260 -12.98 -65.01 -10.25
N GLY A 261 -14.27 -65.06 -9.82
CA GLY A 261 -14.65 -65.22 -8.43
C GLY A 261 -14.66 -63.93 -7.59
N ILE A 262 -14.33 -62.78 -8.19
CA ILE A 262 -14.35 -61.48 -7.52
C ILE A 262 -15.60 -60.67 -7.92
N ALA A 263 -16.35 -60.23 -6.93
CA ALA A 263 -17.41 -59.23 -7.10
C ALA A 263 -16.81 -57.84 -6.85
N TYR A 264 -16.64 -57.07 -7.91
CA TYR A 264 -16.13 -55.70 -7.84
C TYR A 264 -17.20 -54.74 -7.28
N ASP A 265 -16.82 -53.78 -6.44
CA ASP A 265 -17.69 -52.76 -5.92
C ASP A 265 -18.11 -51.77 -7.05
N LYS A 266 -19.40 -51.50 -7.13
CA LYS A 266 -19.99 -50.59 -8.12
C LYS A 266 -20.32 -49.24 -7.55
N THR A 267 -20.03 -49.00 -6.25
CA THR A 267 -20.32 -47.74 -5.58
C THR A 267 -19.48 -46.63 -6.14
N VAL A 268 -20.11 -45.50 -6.42
CA VAL A 268 -19.46 -44.29 -6.88
C VAL A 268 -19.64 -43.26 -5.77
N TYR A 269 -18.54 -42.70 -5.31
CA TYR A 269 -18.52 -41.66 -4.30
C TYR A 269 -18.27 -40.30 -4.98
N THR A 270 -19.08 -39.30 -4.62
CA THR A 270 -18.87 -37.92 -5.09
C THR A 270 -18.08 -37.13 -4.06
N VAL A 271 -17.01 -36.53 -4.49
CA VAL A 271 -16.18 -35.63 -3.69
C VAL A 271 -16.38 -34.21 -4.18
N VAL A 272 -16.78 -33.31 -3.30
CA VAL A 272 -16.83 -31.86 -3.57
C VAL A 272 -15.58 -31.22 -2.99
N THR A 273 -14.75 -30.67 -3.85
CA THR A 273 -13.58 -29.89 -3.47
C THR A 273 -13.90 -28.43 -3.56
N THR A 274 -13.79 -27.72 -2.45
CA THR A 274 -13.96 -26.25 -2.37
C THR A 274 -12.60 -25.59 -2.25
N ILE A 275 -12.29 -24.71 -3.18
CA ILE A 275 -11.05 -23.91 -3.21
C ILE A 275 -11.40 -22.51 -2.77
N ALA A 276 -10.79 -22.03 -1.71
CA ALA A 276 -10.99 -20.70 -1.14
C ALA A 276 -9.65 -20.01 -0.92
N ASP A 277 -9.67 -18.68 -1.01
CA ASP A 277 -8.55 -17.84 -0.61
C ASP A 277 -8.59 -17.64 0.91
N ASN A 278 -7.46 -17.89 1.60
CA ASN A 278 -7.36 -17.68 3.05
C ASN A 278 -7.16 -16.20 3.44
N GLY A 279 -7.10 -15.29 2.46
CA GLY A 279 -6.85 -13.85 2.66
C GLY A 279 -5.41 -13.48 3.04
N LYS A 280 -4.50 -14.46 3.05
CA LYS A 280 -3.09 -14.32 3.40
C LYS A 280 -2.14 -14.81 2.30
N GLY A 281 -2.60 -14.71 1.06
CA GLY A 281 -1.81 -15.07 -0.11
C GLY A 281 -1.72 -16.55 -0.41
N GLN A 282 -2.67 -17.39 0.04
CA GLN A 282 -2.68 -18.81 -0.19
C GLN A 282 -4.08 -19.31 -0.47
N LEU A 283 -4.26 -20.05 -1.57
CA LEU A 283 -5.46 -20.87 -1.79
C LEU A 283 -5.43 -22.13 -0.92
N VAL A 284 -6.58 -22.54 -0.45
CA VAL A 284 -6.79 -23.73 0.37
C VAL A 284 -7.87 -24.58 -0.27
N ALA A 285 -7.59 -25.87 -0.48
CA ALA A 285 -8.56 -26.84 -0.97
C ALA A 285 -9.11 -27.68 0.19
N THR A 286 -10.44 -27.83 0.24
CA THR A 286 -11.14 -28.66 1.21
C THR A 286 -11.96 -29.70 0.47
N HIS A 287 -11.75 -30.98 0.80
CA HIS A 287 -12.40 -32.12 0.16
C HIS A 287 -13.46 -32.71 1.10
N LYS A 288 -14.68 -32.91 0.59
CA LYS A 288 -15.77 -33.50 1.36
C LYS A 288 -16.56 -34.50 0.52
N LEU A 289 -16.92 -35.61 1.10
CA LEU A 289 -17.89 -36.50 0.49
C LEU A 289 -19.25 -35.79 0.43
N LYS A 290 -19.91 -35.89 -0.72
CA LYS A 290 -21.32 -35.46 -0.86
C LYS A 290 -22.19 -36.49 -0.12
N GLY A 291 -22.86 -36.02 0.91
CA GLY A 291 -23.84 -36.84 1.67
C GLY A 291 -25.10 -37.09 0.86
#